data_331ab2c5323169c24eccf452daa822e8
#
_entry.id   331ab2c5323169c24eccf452daa822e8
#
_cell.length_a   1.000
_cell.length_b   1.000
_cell.length_c   1.000
_cell.angle_alpha   90.00
_cell.angle_beta   90.00
_cell.angle_gamma   90.00
#
_symmetry.space_group_name_H-M   'P 1'
#
loop_
_entity.id
_entity.type
_entity.pdbx_description
1 polymer ?
#
loop_
_entity_poly.entity_id
_entity_poly.type
_entity_poly.pdbx_seq_one_letter_code
_entity_poly.pdbx_strand_id
1 'polypeptide(L)'
;MERDMTVGTPWKIILNFTIPIVIGNIFQQFYSMVDTVIVGKFVGTKALAAVGSTGTIGFLILGFLMGLTAGFTVLTSQRFGAGDMPGMRKTVGSAAVLSVIVSVVMTVISMAFMKPLLVLMNTPEDIFQDAYKYIMIM
;
A
#
# COMPACT_ATOMS: atom_id res chain seq x y z
N MET A 1 5.29 -22.41 -14.14
CA MET A 1 6.27 -23.29 -13.47
C MET A 1 6.32 -22.89 -12.02
N GLU A 2 5.68 -23.63 -11.13
CA GLU A 2 5.82 -23.47 -9.69
C GLU A 2 7.23 -23.90 -9.32
N ARG A 3 8.05 -22.97 -8.84
CA ARG A 3 9.35 -23.30 -8.25
C ARG A 3 9.12 -23.72 -6.82
N ASP A 4 9.37 -24.98 -6.54
CA ASP A 4 9.39 -25.47 -5.17
C ASP A 4 10.55 -24.81 -4.41
N MET A 5 10.21 -23.93 -3.46
CA MET A 5 11.20 -23.20 -2.66
C MET A 5 11.69 -23.98 -1.44
N THR A 6 11.19 -25.21 -1.24
CA THR A 6 11.57 -26.07 -0.11
C THR A 6 12.82 -26.88 -0.41
N VAL A 7 13.22 -26.98 -1.69
CA VAL A 7 14.36 -27.79 -2.15
C VAL A 7 15.46 -26.89 -2.71
N GLY A 8 16.64 -26.96 -2.15
CA GLY A 8 17.83 -26.26 -2.64
C GLY A 8 18.58 -25.48 -1.56
N THR A 9 19.57 -24.69 -1.97
CA THR A 9 20.38 -23.87 -1.07
C THR A 9 19.61 -22.61 -0.67
N PRO A 10 19.21 -22.41 0.60
CA PRO A 10 18.29 -21.36 1.03
C PRO A 10 18.67 -19.95 0.56
N TRP A 11 19.96 -19.58 0.67
CA TRP A 11 20.41 -18.24 0.29
C TRP A 11 20.25 -17.95 -1.20
N LYS A 12 20.44 -18.95 -2.08
CA LYS A 12 20.25 -18.78 -3.55
C LYS A 12 18.77 -18.59 -3.89
N ILE A 13 17.90 -19.31 -3.21
CA ILE A 13 16.45 -19.21 -3.37
C ILE A 13 15.99 -17.81 -2.96
N ILE A 14 16.44 -17.34 -1.78
CA ILE A 14 16.14 -16.01 -1.26
C ILE A 14 16.63 -14.93 -2.23
N LEU A 15 17.88 -14.99 -2.70
CA LEU A 15 18.43 -14.00 -3.64
C LEU A 15 17.65 -13.96 -4.95
N ASN A 16 17.38 -15.11 -5.56
CA ASN A 16 16.63 -15.18 -6.82
C ASN A 16 15.20 -14.63 -6.70
N PHE A 17 14.58 -14.71 -5.53
CA PHE A 17 13.28 -14.15 -5.26
C PHE A 17 13.35 -12.66 -4.91
N THR A 18 14.36 -12.27 -4.16
CA THR A 18 14.51 -10.88 -3.67
C THR A 18 14.91 -9.93 -4.79
N ILE A 19 15.80 -10.34 -5.72
CA ILE A 19 16.28 -9.47 -6.79
C ILE A 19 15.14 -8.87 -7.64
N PRO A 20 14.20 -9.65 -8.17
CA PRO A 20 13.07 -9.08 -8.93
C PRO A 20 12.20 -8.12 -8.11
N ILE A 21 12.00 -8.40 -6.82
CA ILE A 21 11.22 -7.55 -5.92
C ILE A 21 11.95 -6.21 -5.69
N VAL A 22 13.26 -6.25 -5.43
CA VAL A 22 14.09 -5.05 -5.25
C VAL A 22 14.08 -4.20 -6.52
N ILE A 23 14.24 -4.81 -7.69
CA ILE A 23 14.15 -4.12 -8.96
C ILE A 23 12.79 -3.45 -9.13
N GLY A 24 11.69 -4.16 -8.84
CA GLY A 24 10.35 -3.61 -8.88
C GLY A 24 10.17 -2.41 -7.96
N ASN A 25 10.66 -2.50 -6.71
CA ASN A 25 10.63 -1.41 -5.74
C ASN A 25 11.46 -0.19 -6.20
N ILE A 26 12.62 -0.42 -6.82
CA ILE A 26 13.44 0.66 -7.39
C ILE A 26 12.68 1.37 -8.50
N PHE A 27 12.06 0.65 -9.43
CA PHE A 27 11.23 1.27 -10.47
C PHE A 27 10.05 2.05 -9.90
N GLN A 28 9.38 1.52 -8.88
CA GLN A 28 8.30 2.23 -8.19
C GLN A 28 8.80 3.52 -7.53
N GLN A 29 9.99 3.51 -6.93
CA GLN A 29 10.58 4.71 -6.35
C GLN A 29 10.94 5.75 -7.41
N PHE A 30 11.47 5.32 -8.55
CA PHE A 30 11.70 6.20 -9.70
C PHE A 30 10.41 6.81 -10.22
N TYR A 31 9.34 6.02 -10.35
CA TYR A 31 8.03 6.52 -10.72
C TYR A 31 7.54 7.61 -9.77
N SER A 32 7.58 7.38 -8.47
CA SER A 32 7.17 8.37 -7.45
C SER A 32 8.02 9.63 -7.50
N MET A 33 9.32 9.51 -7.77
CA MET A 33 10.22 10.66 -7.92
C MET A 33 9.87 11.49 -9.17
N VAL A 34 9.63 10.83 -10.29
CA VAL A 34 9.25 11.49 -11.55
C VAL A 34 7.90 12.19 -11.38
N ASP A 35 6.91 11.54 -10.77
CA ASP A 35 5.61 12.13 -10.47
C ASP A 35 5.74 13.40 -9.62
N THR A 36 6.53 13.35 -8.56
CA THR A 36 6.81 14.50 -7.70
C THR A 36 7.44 15.67 -8.48
N VAL A 37 8.39 15.37 -9.37
CA VAL A 37 9.04 16.40 -10.23
C VAL A 37 8.05 16.99 -11.22
N ILE A 38 7.20 16.17 -11.85
CA ILE A 38 6.18 16.62 -12.79
C ILE A 38 5.17 17.51 -12.07
N VAL A 39 4.63 17.08 -10.95
CA VAL A 39 3.68 17.87 -10.15
C VAL A 39 4.31 19.20 -9.72
N GLY A 40 5.53 19.18 -9.19
CA GLY A 40 6.22 20.39 -8.75
C GLY A 40 6.52 21.39 -9.88
N LYS A 41 6.85 20.88 -11.07
CA LYS A 41 7.26 21.72 -12.20
C LYS A 41 6.09 22.24 -13.06
N PHE A 42 5.05 21.43 -13.24
CA PHE A 42 3.95 21.73 -14.16
C PHE A 42 2.65 22.17 -13.47
N VAL A 43 2.41 21.71 -12.24
CA VAL A 43 1.20 22.06 -11.48
C VAL A 43 1.47 23.18 -10.46
N GLY A 44 2.71 23.26 -9.98
CA GLY A 44 3.17 24.33 -9.10
C GLY A 44 3.44 23.89 -7.66
N THR A 45 4.09 24.79 -6.92
CA THR A 45 4.55 24.53 -5.54
C THR A 45 3.41 24.27 -4.55
N LYS A 46 2.23 24.86 -4.77
CA LYS A 46 1.03 24.63 -3.94
C LYS A 46 0.53 23.18 -4.04
N ALA A 47 0.46 22.65 -5.27
CA ALA A 47 0.08 21.27 -5.50
C ALA A 47 1.10 20.30 -4.88
N LEU A 48 2.38 20.60 -4.99
CA LEU A 48 3.44 19.82 -4.36
C LEU A 48 3.33 19.82 -2.82
N ALA A 49 3.02 20.96 -2.21
CA ALA A 49 2.77 21.07 -0.79
C ALA A 49 1.52 20.30 -0.36
N ALA A 50 0.46 20.33 -1.16
CA ALA A 50 -0.75 19.54 -0.92
C ALA A 50 -0.46 18.03 -0.94
N VAL A 51 0.27 17.55 -1.95
CA VAL A 51 0.72 16.14 -2.03
C VAL A 51 1.61 15.77 -0.84
N GLY A 52 2.53 16.65 -0.46
CA GLY A 52 3.42 16.43 0.69
C GLY A 52 2.67 16.34 2.03
N SER A 53 1.71 17.23 2.27
CA SER A 53 0.91 17.22 3.49
C SER A 53 0.00 15.99 3.60
N THR A 54 -0.49 15.47 2.46
CA THR A 54 -1.32 14.27 2.43
C THR A 54 -0.53 12.97 2.49
N GLY A 55 0.78 13.01 2.21
CA GLY A 55 1.66 11.84 2.17
C GLY A 55 1.69 11.06 3.48
N THR A 56 1.63 11.73 4.63
CA THR A 56 1.59 11.08 5.94
C THR A 56 0.30 10.29 6.16
N ILE A 57 -0.84 10.84 5.74
CA ILE A 57 -2.14 10.16 5.82
C ILE A 57 -2.15 8.97 4.86
N GLY A 58 -1.68 9.17 3.62
CA GLY A 58 -1.53 8.10 2.64
C GLY A 58 -0.63 6.97 3.14
N PHE A 59 0.50 7.29 3.78
CA PHE A 59 1.40 6.32 4.38
C PHE A 59 0.73 5.51 5.49
N LEU A 60 -0.06 6.13 6.36
CA LEU A 60 -0.81 5.43 7.40
C LEU A 60 -1.83 4.45 6.81
N ILE A 61 -2.62 4.91 5.85
CA ILE A 61 -3.66 4.08 5.21
C ILE A 61 -3.03 2.92 4.44
N LEU A 62 -2.06 3.22 3.57
CA LEU A 62 -1.38 2.22 2.75
C LEU A 62 -0.55 1.27 3.62
N GLY A 63 0.13 1.76 4.64
CA GLY A 63 0.89 0.94 5.58
C GLY A 63 0.02 -0.04 6.35
N PHE A 64 -1.16 0.40 6.79
CA PHE A 64 -2.14 -0.48 7.41
C PHE A 64 -2.62 -1.58 6.45
N LEU A 65 -2.98 -1.21 5.21
CA LEU A 65 -3.42 -2.17 4.20
C LEU A 65 -2.31 -3.14 3.81
N MET A 66 -1.07 -2.67 3.68
CA MET A 66 0.09 -3.52 3.42
C MET A 66 0.34 -4.50 4.57
N GLY A 67 0.26 -4.03 5.82
CA GLY A 67 0.40 -4.89 6.99
C GLY A 67 -0.67 -5.99 7.04
N LEU A 68 -1.91 -5.64 6.76
CA LEU A 68 -3.03 -6.58 6.69
C LEU A 68 -2.80 -7.64 5.59
N THR A 69 -2.41 -7.20 4.40
CA THR A 69 -2.13 -8.08 3.26
C THR A 69 -0.95 -9.00 3.55
N ALA A 70 0.10 -8.48 4.17
CA ALA A 70 1.25 -9.29 4.60
C ALA A 70 0.82 -10.38 5.59
N GLY A 71 -0.06 -10.07 6.54
CA GLY A 71 -0.62 -11.05 7.48
C GLY A 71 -1.35 -12.18 6.77
N PHE A 72 -2.19 -11.88 5.79
CA PHE A 72 -2.88 -12.90 4.99
C PHE A 72 -1.91 -13.75 4.17
N THR A 73 -0.89 -13.13 3.61
CA THR A 73 0.14 -13.81 2.82
C THR A 73 0.92 -14.81 3.68
N VAL A 74 1.34 -14.41 4.89
CA VAL A 74 2.05 -15.28 5.81
C VAL A 74 1.21 -16.51 6.18
N LEU A 75 -0.06 -16.31 6.56
CA LEU A 75 -0.95 -17.40 6.95
C LEU A 75 -1.21 -18.37 5.78
N THR A 76 -1.41 -17.83 4.58
CA THR A 76 -1.60 -18.63 3.36
C THR A 76 -0.35 -19.45 3.03
N SER A 77 0.83 -18.83 3.13
CA SER A 77 2.11 -19.49 2.87
C SER A 77 2.41 -20.60 3.86
N GLN A 78 2.10 -20.40 5.14
CA GLN A 78 2.25 -21.43 6.17
C GLN A 78 1.39 -22.65 5.90
N ARG A 79 0.12 -22.46 5.50
CA ARG A 79 -0.78 -23.58 5.17
C ARG A 79 -0.35 -24.29 3.89
N PHE A 80 0.11 -23.53 2.89
CA PHE A 80 0.67 -24.09 1.67
C PHE A 80 1.90 -24.96 1.97
N GLY A 81 2.85 -24.46 2.77
CA GLY A 81 4.06 -25.18 3.17
C GLY A 81 3.77 -26.42 4.02
N ALA A 82 2.66 -26.42 4.77
CA ALA A 82 2.18 -27.58 5.52
C ALA A 82 1.41 -28.61 4.67
N GLY A 83 1.20 -28.36 3.38
CA GLY A 83 0.40 -29.21 2.48
C GLY A 83 -1.10 -29.19 2.74
N ASP A 84 -1.59 -28.30 3.63
CA ASP A 84 -3.02 -28.15 3.96
C ASP A 84 -3.75 -27.32 2.89
N MET A 85 -4.00 -27.92 1.73
CA MET A 85 -4.70 -27.27 0.63
C MET A 85 -6.15 -26.87 0.96
N PRO A 86 -6.94 -27.68 1.69
CA PRO A 86 -8.28 -27.24 2.13
C PRO A 86 -8.22 -26.04 3.07
N GLY A 87 -7.29 -26.02 4.02
CA GLY A 87 -7.07 -24.91 4.94
C GLY A 87 -6.59 -23.65 4.22
N MET A 88 -5.70 -23.78 3.25
CA MET A 88 -5.24 -22.68 2.41
C MET A 88 -6.41 -22.02 1.66
N ARG A 89 -7.28 -22.81 1.01
CA ARG A 89 -8.46 -22.28 0.31
C ARG A 89 -9.41 -21.52 1.24
N LYS A 90 -9.63 -22.04 2.45
CA LYS A 90 -10.43 -21.35 3.48
C LYS A 90 -9.77 -20.02 3.89
N THR A 91 -8.46 -20.01 4.09
CA THR A 91 -7.71 -18.80 4.44
C THR A 91 -7.82 -17.75 3.34
N VAL A 92 -7.62 -18.12 2.09
CA VAL A 92 -7.76 -17.21 0.95
C VAL A 92 -9.19 -16.66 0.82
N GLY A 93 -10.20 -17.52 0.98
CA GLY A 93 -11.60 -17.09 0.98
C GLY A 93 -11.92 -16.10 2.10
N SER A 94 -11.46 -16.39 3.32
CA SER A 94 -11.62 -15.48 4.47
C SER A 94 -10.86 -14.16 4.28
N ALA A 95 -9.66 -14.22 3.72
CA ALA A 95 -8.87 -13.02 3.40
C ALA A 95 -9.57 -12.15 2.36
N ALA A 96 -10.16 -12.74 1.32
CA ALA A 96 -10.92 -11.99 0.32
C ALA A 96 -12.13 -11.27 0.92
N VAL A 97 -12.93 -11.95 1.75
CA VAL A 97 -14.08 -11.34 2.44
C VAL A 97 -13.63 -10.23 3.37
N LEU A 98 -12.61 -10.48 4.21
CA LEU A 98 -12.06 -9.48 5.11
C LEU A 98 -11.50 -8.28 4.35
N SER A 99 -10.82 -8.48 3.22
CA SER A 99 -10.31 -7.39 2.39
C SER A 99 -11.43 -6.49 1.87
N VAL A 100 -12.55 -7.07 1.42
CA VAL A 100 -13.71 -6.29 0.98
C VAL A 100 -14.30 -5.48 2.15
N ILE A 101 -14.50 -6.11 3.31
CA ILE A 101 -15.03 -5.43 4.50
C ILE A 101 -14.08 -4.29 4.92
N VAL A 102 -12.79 -4.56 5.02
CA VAL A 102 -11.80 -3.54 5.40
C VAL A 102 -11.76 -2.42 4.38
N SER A 103 -11.81 -2.71 3.08
CA SER A 103 -11.84 -1.67 2.04
C SER A 103 -13.05 -0.74 2.20
N VAL A 104 -14.24 -1.30 2.40
CA VAL A 104 -15.45 -0.50 2.62
C VAL A 104 -15.33 0.34 3.89
N VAL A 105 -14.91 -0.27 5.00
CA VAL A 105 -14.75 0.42 6.29
C VAL A 105 -13.71 1.54 6.17
N MET A 106 -12.55 1.27 5.57
CA MET A 106 -11.49 2.26 5.38
C MET A 106 -11.93 3.40 4.47
N THR A 107 -12.69 3.11 3.40
CA THR A 107 -13.26 4.15 2.55
C THR A 107 -14.20 5.06 3.32
N VAL A 108 -15.14 4.49 4.08
CA VAL A 108 -16.08 5.27 4.90
C VAL A 108 -15.36 6.10 5.96
N ILE A 109 -14.38 5.51 6.66
CA ILE A 109 -13.58 6.22 7.67
C ILE A 109 -12.78 7.36 7.00
N SER A 110 -12.13 7.10 5.88
CA SER A 110 -11.36 8.12 5.15
C SER A 110 -12.26 9.27 4.73
N MET A 111 -13.43 9.00 4.17
CA MET A 111 -14.38 10.04 3.78
C MET A 111 -14.90 10.86 4.98
N ALA A 112 -15.17 10.22 6.10
CA ALA A 112 -15.71 10.89 7.30
C ALA A 112 -14.64 11.71 8.04
N PHE A 113 -13.42 11.19 8.14
CA PHE A 113 -12.37 11.77 8.99
C PHE A 113 -11.35 12.61 8.24
N MET A 114 -11.39 12.67 6.91
CA MET A 114 -10.39 13.38 6.12
C MET A 114 -10.30 14.87 6.46
N LYS A 115 -11.45 15.56 6.56
CA LYS A 115 -11.47 16.98 6.94
C LYS A 115 -10.87 17.23 8.32
N PRO A 116 -11.31 16.55 9.40
CA PRO A 116 -10.70 16.73 10.72
C PRO A 116 -9.20 16.39 10.76
N LEU A 117 -8.76 15.39 9.98
CA LEU A 117 -7.34 15.03 9.88
C LEU A 117 -6.49 16.14 9.24
N LEU A 118 -6.94 16.72 8.14
CA LEU A 118 -6.25 17.84 7.49
C LEU A 118 -6.18 19.08 8.39
N VAL A 119 -7.23 19.34 9.17
CA VAL A 119 -7.22 20.42 10.18
C VAL A 119 -6.23 20.11 11.30
N LEU A 120 -6.22 18.88 11.82
CA LEU A 120 -5.30 18.45 12.88
C LEU A 120 -3.83 18.54 12.44
N MET A 121 -3.56 18.29 11.16
CA MET A 121 -2.23 18.42 10.55
C MET A 121 -1.84 19.88 10.28
N ASN A 122 -2.66 20.84 10.66
CA ASN A 122 -2.40 22.27 10.44
C ASN A 122 -2.15 22.61 8.95
N THR A 123 -2.88 21.95 8.04
CA THR A 123 -2.74 22.18 6.60
C THR A 123 -3.15 23.63 6.28
N PRO A 124 -2.29 24.43 5.62
CA PRO A 124 -2.61 25.82 5.28
C PRO A 124 -3.89 25.94 4.47
N GLU A 125 -4.70 26.99 4.73
CA GLU A 125 -6.01 27.19 4.10
C GLU A 125 -5.94 27.31 2.59
N ASP A 126 -4.85 27.83 2.06
CA ASP A 126 -4.63 28.05 0.62
C ASP A 126 -4.40 26.75 -0.17
N ILE A 127 -4.02 25.67 0.50
CA ILE A 127 -3.84 24.34 -0.11
C ILE A 127 -4.84 23.27 0.39
N PHE A 128 -5.67 23.63 1.38
CA PHE A 128 -6.60 22.69 2.03
C PHE A 128 -7.58 22.05 1.03
N GLN A 129 -8.15 22.85 0.15
CA GLN A 129 -9.10 22.38 -0.86
C GLN A 129 -8.44 21.40 -1.85
N ASP A 130 -7.22 21.70 -2.28
CA ASP A 130 -6.49 20.87 -3.22
C ASP A 130 -6.02 19.57 -2.55
N ALA A 131 -5.57 19.65 -1.31
CA ALA A 131 -5.22 18.48 -0.50
C ALA A 131 -6.43 17.57 -0.28
N TYR A 132 -7.59 18.14 0.07
CA TYR A 132 -8.83 17.38 0.25
C TYR A 132 -9.28 16.69 -1.04
N LYS A 133 -9.28 17.41 -2.17
CA LYS A 133 -9.63 16.84 -3.49
C LYS A 133 -8.66 15.72 -3.90
N TYR A 134 -7.37 15.92 -3.67
CA TYR A 134 -6.34 14.93 -4.01
C TYR A 134 -6.57 13.61 -3.29
N ILE A 135 -6.79 13.66 -1.96
CA ILE A 135 -7.02 12.44 -1.18
C ILE A 135 -8.36 11.77 -1.53
N MET A 136 -9.40 12.54 -1.85
CA MET A 136 -10.71 11.97 -2.20
C MET A 136 -10.70 11.24 -3.55
N ILE A 137 -9.72 11.51 -4.42
CA ILE A 137 -9.56 10.85 -5.72
C ILE A 137 -8.63 9.64 -5.61
N MET A 138 -7.70 9.67 -4.66
CA MET A 138 -6.73 8.58 -4.40
C MET A 138 -7.41 7.35 -3.77
#